data_c087c4458b088b8119edbb09422beb23
#
_entry.id   c087c4458b088b8119edbb09422beb23
#
_cell.length_a   1.000
_cell.length_b   1.000
_cell.length_c   1.000
_cell.angle_alpha   90.00
_cell.angle_beta   90.00
_cell.angle_gamma   90.00
#
_symmetry.space_group_name_H-M   'P 1'
#
loop_
_entity.id
_entity.type
_entity.pdbx_description
1 polymer ?
#
loop_
_entity_poly.entity_id
_entity_poly.type
_entity_poly.pdbx_seq_one_letter_code
_entity_poly.pdbx_strand_id
1 'polypeptide(L)' 'MELNKKDVSKKVGIKIRELRLSKGLSMEQLAFDAGMEYTQLSRIELGKINTSIYHVYKISNSLSVTVPEIFNVLDEK' A
#
# COMPACT_ATOMS: atom_id res chain seq x y z
N MET A 1 -15.33 15.34 -5.51
CA MET A 1 -15.73 14.90 -4.16
C MET A 1 -14.51 14.52 -3.36
N GLU A 2 -14.43 15.00 -2.14
CA GLU A 2 -13.30 14.71 -1.28
C GLU A 2 -13.50 13.38 -0.56
N LEU A 3 -12.45 12.54 -0.58
CA LEU A 3 -12.50 11.27 0.14
C LEU A 3 -12.12 11.50 1.60
N ASN A 4 -12.78 10.79 2.50
CA ASN A 4 -12.42 10.87 3.91
C ASN A 4 -11.21 9.97 4.18
N LYS A 5 -10.65 10.10 5.40
CA LYS A 5 -9.46 9.38 5.81
C LYS A 5 -9.59 7.87 5.66
N LYS A 6 -10.74 7.33 6.05
CA LYS A 6 -11.00 5.90 6.01
C LYS A 6 -11.01 5.40 4.56
N ASP A 7 -11.64 6.14 3.66
CA ASP A 7 -11.72 5.77 2.26
C ASP A 7 -10.36 5.81 1.58
N VAL A 8 -9.54 6.82 1.89
CA VAL A 8 -8.19 6.93 1.35
C VAL A 8 -7.36 5.72 1.78
N SER A 9 -7.35 5.42 3.08
CA SER A 9 -6.58 4.30 3.60
C SER A 9 -7.01 2.98 2.99
N LYS A 10 -8.30 2.79 2.81
CA LYS A 10 -8.84 1.55 2.26
C LYS A 10 -8.47 1.39 0.79
N LYS A 11 -8.64 2.45 0.00
CA LYS A 11 -8.33 2.40 -1.43
C LYS A 11 -6.84 2.15 -1.68
N VAL A 12 -5.99 2.83 -0.94
CA VAL A 12 -4.54 2.65 -1.05
C VAL A 12 -4.14 1.25 -0.63
N GLY A 13 -4.70 0.75 0.46
CA GLY A 13 -4.42 -0.60 0.95
C GLY A 13 -4.79 -1.68 -0.07
N ILE A 14 -5.96 -1.55 -0.68
CA ILE A 14 -6.41 -2.49 -1.71
C ILE A 14 -5.45 -2.45 -2.92
N LYS A 15 -5.04 -1.27 -3.33
CA LYS A 15 -4.12 -1.13 -4.45
C LYS A 15 -2.78 -1.79 -4.18
N ILE A 16 -2.24 -1.58 -2.99
CA ILE A 16 -0.98 -2.21 -2.59
C ILE A 16 -1.12 -3.73 -2.64
N ARG A 17 -2.22 -4.26 -2.11
CA ARG A 17 -2.46 -5.70 -2.13
C ARG A 17 -2.54 -6.23 -3.56
N GLU A 18 -3.26 -5.55 -4.43
CA GLU A 18 -3.38 -5.95 -5.83
C GLU A 18 -2.02 -6.00 -6.51
N LEU A 19 -1.22 -4.97 -6.31
CA LEU A 19 0.12 -4.91 -6.89
C LEU A 19 1.00 -6.04 -6.34
N ARG A 20 0.93 -6.28 -5.04
CA ARG A 20 1.70 -7.35 -4.42
C ARG A 20 1.35 -8.71 -5.02
N LEU A 21 0.06 -8.99 -5.12
CA LEU A 21 -0.40 -10.26 -5.68
C LEU A 21 -0.01 -10.40 -7.15
N SER A 22 -0.08 -9.32 -7.90
CA SER A 22 0.31 -9.34 -9.32
C SER A 22 1.80 -9.64 -9.50
N LYS A 23 2.62 -9.33 -8.50
CA LYS A 23 4.06 -9.63 -8.53
C LYS A 23 4.39 -10.99 -7.94
N GLY A 24 3.40 -11.72 -7.45
CA GLY A 24 3.60 -13.03 -6.86
C GLY A 24 4.28 -13.00 -5.50
N LEU A 25 4.16 -11.88 -4.77
CA LEU A 25 4.83 -11.73 -3.49
C LEU A 25 3.90 -12.04 -2.33
N SER A 26 4.45 -12.69 -1.29
CA SER A 26 3.74 -12.85 -0.03
C SER A 26 3.82 -11.56 0.77
N MET A 27 2.94 -11.41 1.76
CA MET A 27 3.03 -10.26 2.67
C MET A 27 4.35 -10.28 3.44
N GLU A 28 4.84 -11.46 3.79
CA GLU A 28 6.10 -11.59 4.50
C GLU A 28 7.27 -11.06 3.68
N GLN A 29 7.31 -11.41 2.39
CA GLN A 29 8.34 -10.94 1.50
C GLN A 29 8.29 -9.43 1.31
N LEU A 30 7.10 -8.89 1.08
CA LEU A 30 6.95 -7.45 0.89
C LEU A 30 7.33 -6.69 2.15
N ALA A 31 6.86 -7.15 3.31
CA ALA A 31 7.19 -6.51 4.58
C ALA A 31 8.71 -6.51 4.81
N PHE A 32 9.34 -7.66 4.59
CA PHE A 32 10.79 -7.76 4.75
C PHE A 32 11.52 -6.79 3.82
N ASP A 33 11.17 -6.78 2.54
CA ASP A 33 11.82 -5.93 1.55
C ASP A 33 11.59 -4.45 1.83
N ALA A 34 10.42 -4.11 2.35
CA ALA A 34 10.08 -2.72 2.67
C ALA A 34 10.57 -2.28 4.06
N GLY A 35 11.21 -3.19 4.79
CA GLY A 35 11.75 -2.86 6.11
C GLY A 35 10.68 -2.57 7.14
N MET A 36 9.57 -3.31 7.12
CA MET A 36 8.49 -3.11 8.07
C MET A 36 7.99 -4.42 8.63
N GLU A 37 7.21 -4.35 9.70
CA GLU A 37 6.63 -5.51 10.34
C GLU A 37 5.49 -6.08 9.51
N TYR A 38 5.35 -7.40 9.52
CA TYR A 38 4.24 -8.08 8.84
C TYR A 38 2.89 -7.53 9.31
N THR A 39 2.72 -7.36 10.61
CA THR A 39 1.47 -6.85 11.17
C THR A 39 1.15 -5.45 10.66
N GLN A 40 2.17 -4.62 10.53
CA GLN A 40 2.00 -3.26 10.02
C GLN A 40 1.55 -3.29 8.56
N LEU A 41 2.19 -4.10 7.73
CA LEU A 41 1.79 -4.22 6.33
C LEU A 41 0.37 -4.76 6.20
N SER A 42 0.02 -5.76 7.01
CA SER A 42 -1.32 -6.32 7.01
C SER A 42 -2.38 -5.25 7.28
N ARG A 43 -2.13 -4.39 8.28
CA ARG A 43 -3.06 -3.32 8.61
C ARG A 43 -3.16 -2.27 7.50
N ILE A 44 -2.04 -2.00 6.82
CA ILE A 44 -2.04 -1.08 5.69
C ILE A 44 -2.91 -1.63 4.55
N GLU A 45 -2.71 -2.91 4.20
CA GLU A 45 -3.48 -3.54 3.11
C GLU A 45 -4.97 -3.61 3.43
N LEU A 46 -5.31 -3.74 4.70
CA LEU A 46 -6.70 -3.79 5.13
C LEU A 46 -7.32 -2.39 5.30
N GLY A 47 -6.52 -1.34 5.14
CA GLY A 47 -7.01 0.02 5.28
C GLY A 47 -7.31 0.42 6.71
N LYS A 48 -6.70 -0.25 7.69
CA LYS A 48 -7.00 -0.03 9.10
C LYS A 48 -6.14 1.05 9.75
N ILE A 49 -5.01 1.42 9.14
CA ILE A 49 -4.13 2.45 9.69
C ILE A 49 -3.64 3.35 8.57
N ASN A 50 -3.32 4.58 8.95
CA ASN A 50 -2.52 5.45 8.11
C ASN A 50 -1.07 5.02 8.25
N THR A 51 -0.30 5.24 7.21
CA THR A 51 1.12 4.94 7.27
C THR A 51 1.89 6.19 6.88
N SER A 52 3.18 6.19 7.15
CA SER A 52 4.03 7.32 6.81
C SER A 52 4.31 7.33 5.31
N ILE A 53 4.60 8.52 4.80
CA ILE A 53 5.04 8.69 3.40
C ILE A 53 6.26 7.80 3.13
N TYR A 54 7.16 7.71 4.11
CA TYR A 54 8.36 6.89 3.95
C TYR A 54 8.02 5.42 3.72
N HIS A 55 7.07 4.88 4.48
CA HIS A 55 6.67 3.48 4.30
C HIS A 55 6.02 3.25 2.94
N VAL A 56 5.21 4.19 2.46
CA VAL A 56 4.63 4.08 1.12
C VAL A 56 5.72 4.07 0.05
N TYR A 57 6.72 4.93 0.21
CA TYR A 57 7.87 4.95 -0.68
C TYR A 57 8.61 3.61 -0.68
N LYS A 58 8.87 3.05 0.51
CA LYS A 58 9.55 1.75 0.63
C LYS A 58 8.73 0.64 -0.03
N ILE A 59 7.42 0.66 0.16
CA ILE A 59 6.53 -0.32 -0.46
C ILE A 59 6.59 -0.19 -1.98
N SER A 60 6.53 1.04 -2.51
CA SER A 60 6.59 1.23 -3.96
C SER A 60 7.89 0.71 -4.54
N ASN A 61 9.02 0.96 -3.87
CA ASN A 61 10.31 0.44 -4.30
C ASN A 61 10.32 -1.09 -4.32
N SER A 62 9.81 -1.71 -3.27
CA SER A 62 9.78 -3.17 -3.15
C SER A 62 8.90 -3.81 -4.21
N LEU A 63 7.85 -3.10 -4.63
CA LEU A 63 6.95 -3.56 -5.68
C LEU A 63 7.43 -3.18 -7.07
N SER A 64 8.51 -2.42 -7.17
CA SER A 64 9.02 -1.90 -8.46
C SER A 64 7.98 -1.06 -9.20
N VAL A 65 7.23 -0.27 -8.46
CA VAL A 65 6.28 0.69 -9.01
C VAL A 65 6.59 2.07 -8.45
N THR A 66 6.01 3.09 -9.06
CA THR A 66 6.17 4.46 -8.56
C THR A 66 5.11 4.76 -7.52
N VAL A 67 5.38 5.74 -6.66
CA VAL A 67 4.38 6.20 -5.69
C VAL A 67 3.10 6.68 -6.39
N PRO A 68 3.17 7.46 -7.49
CA PRO A 68 1.95 7.81 -8.23
C PRO A 68 1.13 6.62 -8.69
N GLU A 69 1.75 5.51 -9.06
CA GLU A 69 1.01 4.32 -9.46
C GLU A 69 0.15 3.76 -8.33
N ILE A 70 0.62 3.91 -7.08
CA ILE A 70 -0.18 3.50 -5.93
C ILE A 70 -1.32 4.48 -5.68
N PHE A 71 -1.03 5.77 -5.75
CA PHE A 71 -2.00 6.81 -5.39
C PHE A 71 -2.98 7.16 -6.50
N ASN A 72 -2.75 6.73 -7.74
CA ASN A 72 -3.69 7.05 -8.82
C ASN A 72 -5.09 6.47 -8.57
N VAL A 73 -5.18 5.48 -7.71
CA VAL A 73 -6.47 4.89 -7.32
C VAL A 73 -7.39 5.92 -6.66
N LEU A 74 -6.81 6.99 -6.09
CA LEU A 74 -7.59 8.05 -5.44
C LEU A 74 -8.22 9.00 -6.44
N ASP A 75 -7.77 9.00 -7.69
CA ASP A 75 -8.31 9.85 -8.75
C ASP A 75 -9.38 9.14 -9.57
N GLU A 76 -9.67 7.90 -9.27
CA GLU A 76 -10.70 7.12 -9.98
C GLU A 76 -12.09 7.62 -9.61
N LYS A 77 -12.95 7.72 -10.59
CA LYS A 77 -14.32 8.22 -10.40
C LYS A 77 -15.33 7.10 -10.41
#